data_86d1379bbd7156e82cb3e4e753017bc0
#
_entry.id   86d1379bbd7156e82cb3e4e753017bc0
#
_cell.length_a   1.000
_cell.length_b   1.000
_cell.length_c   1.000
_cell.angle_alpha   90.00
_cell.angle_beta   90.00
_cell.angle_gamma   90.00
#
_symmetry.space_group_name_H-M   'P 1'
#
loop_
_entity.id
_entity.type
_entity.pdbx_description
1 polymer ?
#
loop_
_entity_poly.entity_id
_entity_poly.type
_entity_poly.pdbx_seq_one_letter_code
_entity_poly.pdbx_strand_id
1 'polypeptide(L)'
;MTEAVRVSGSLRNRLATTLIGGAAVLAILLFFVVRSYAAQIAQQGQDSILGASVTSILDAASVQDGRIEVDFPYASFSMLGTDSDDRIFYAIYQDDQLLSGYDGLPTVNPKVGGDSSYRTAEFQDTSVRLAAASRMLIGADLRTQLTVSVAQTQDSLSGTLNRISRNVAIFGTGFF
;
A
#
# COMPACT_ATOMS: atom_id res chain seq x y z
N MET A 1 -71.40 -13.41 -14.86
CA MET A 1 -70.21 -13.56 -14.02
C MET A 1 -69.11 -12.68 -14.56
N THR A 2 -68.97 -11.51 -13.96
CA THR A 2 -67.97 -10.50 -14.40
C THR A 2 -66.81 -10.53 -13.42
N GLU A 3 -65.73 -11.07 -13.87
CA GLU A 3 -64.49 -11.19 -13.09
C GLU A 3 -63.79 -9.85 -13.05
N ALA A 4 -63.81 -9.20 -11.90
CA ALA A 4 -63.17 -7.91 -11.70
C ALA A 4 -61.65 -8.13 -11.54
N VAL A 5 -60.89 -7.74 -12.55
CA VAL A 5 -59.46 -7.67 -12.50
C VAL A 5 -59.05 -6.62 -11.47
N ARG A 6 -58.59 -7.07 -10.29
CA ARG A 6 -58.00 -6.18 -9.28
C ARG A 6 -56.63 -5.75 -9.74
N VAL A 7 -56.52 -4.63 -10.37
CA VAL A 7 -55.25 -3.95 -10.58
C VAL A 7 -54.89 -3.25 -9.27
N SER A 8 -54.29 -4.00 -8.35
CA SER A 8 -53.82 -3.50 -7.06
C SER A 8 -52.37 -3.07 -7.16
N GLY A 9 -52.18 -1.80 -7.37
CA GLY A 9 -50.86 -1.16 -7.28
C GLY A 9 -50.97 0.26 -7.82
N SER A 10 -51.11 1.25 -6.94
CA SER A 10 -51.22 2.63 -7.42
C SER A 10 -49.97 2.98 -8.22
N LEU A 11 -50.17 3.67 -9.36
CA LEU A 11 -49.07 4.14 -10.25
C LEU A 11 -47.97 4.84 -9.45
N ARG A 12 -48.34 5.51 -8.40
CA ARG A 12 -47.47 6.20 -7.43
C ARG A 12 -46.52 5.21 -6.72
N ASN A 13 -46.98 4.03 -6.30
CA ASN A 13 -46.13 3.03 -5.64
C ASN A 13 -45.14 2.41 -6.60
N ARG A 14 -45.53 2.13 -7.83
CA ARG A 14 -44.60 1.64 -8.86
C ARG A 14 -43.54 2.67 -9.19
N LEU A 15 -43.92 3.92 -9.33
CA LEU A 15 -42.94 5.01 -9.58
C LEU A 15 -41.99 5.20 -8.39
N ALA A 16 -42.51 5.17 -7.16
CA ALA A 16 -41.71 5.29 -5.95
C ALA A 16 -40.71 4.12 -5.81
N THR A 17 -41.13 2.87 -6.05
CA THR A 17 -40.23 1.72 -5.97
C THR A 17 -39.16 1.72 -7.06
N THR A 18 -39.46 2.12 -8.28
CA THR A 18 -38.44 2.25 -9.34
C THR A 18 -37.47 3.40 -9.06
N LEU A 19 -37.94 4.51 -8.53
CA LEU A 19 -37.07 5.64 -8.18
C LEU A 19 -36.14 5.30 -7.01
N ILE A 20 -36.68 4.72 -5.94
CA ILE A 20 -35.90 4.27 -4.78
C ILE A 20 -34.91 3.16 -5.17
N GLY A 21 -35.38 2.17 -5.96
CA GLY A 21 -34.51 1.11 -6.46
C GLY A 21 -33.38 1.64 -7.34
N GLY A 22 -33.66 2.56 -8.24
CA GLY A 22 -32.65 3.21 -9.08
C GLY A 22 -31.65 4.05 -8.26
N ALA A 23 -32.14 4.79 -7.28
CA ALA A 23 -31.28 5.55 -6.37
C ALA A 23 -30.38 4.64 -5.51
N ALA A 24 -30.92 3.53 -5.01
CA ALA A 24 -30.14 2.55 -4.26
C ALA A 24 -29.03 1.89 -5.10
N VAL A 25 -29.32 1.49 -6.34
CA VAL A 25 -28.32 0.94 -7.26
C VAL A 25 -27.24 1.97 -7.54
N LEU A 26 -27.60 3.22 -7.81
CA LEU A 26 -26.65 4.31 -8.05
C LEU A 26 -25.75 4.55 -6.82
N ALA A 27 -26.35 4.58 -5.62
CA ALA A 27 -25.59 4.75 -4.37
C ALA A 27 -24.58 3.63 -4.13
N ILE A 28 -24.97 2.38 -4.42
CA ILE A 28 -24.08 1.21 -4.31
C ILE A 28 -22.91 1.33 -5.31
N LEU A 29 -23.21 1.68 -6.55
CA LEU A 29 -22.16 1.86 -7.57
C LEU A 29 -21.19 2.98 -7.18
N LEU A 30 -21.68 4.13 -6.74
CA LEU A 30 -20.85 5.23 -6.25
C LEU A 30 -20.01 4.82 -5.05
N PHE A 31 -20.57 4.05 -4.12
CA PHE A 31 -19.84 3.55 -2.98
C PHE A 31 -18.64 2.69 -3.41
N PHE A 32 -18.84 1.76 -4.35
CA PHE A 32 -17.75 0.93 -4.86
C PHE A 32 -16.68 1.75 -5.59
N VAL A 33 -17.09 2.73 -6.39
CA VAL A 33 -16.15 3.61 -7.10
C VAL A 33 -15.31 4.42 -6.12
N VAL A 34 -15.94 5.08 -5.15
CA VAL A 34 -15.24 5.89 -4.14
C VAL A 34 -14.29 5.03 -3.30
N ARG A 35 -14.77 3.85 -2.86
CA ARG A 35 -13.92 2.90 -2.10
C ARG A 35 -12.70 2.46 -2.89
N SER A 36 -12.88 2.10 -4.18
CA SER A 36 -11.78 1.69 -5.06
C SER A 36 -10.76 2.82 -5.24
N TYR A 37 -11.25 4.03 -5.45
CA TYR A 37 -10.40 5.21 -5.65
C TYR A 37 -9.63 5.59 -4.38
N ALA A 38 -10.27 5.53 -3.21
CA ALA A 38 -9.63 5.80 -1.92
C ALA A 38 -8.51 4.79 -1.61
N ALA A 39 -8.73 3.50 -1.89
CA ALA A 39 -7.70 2.46 -1.71
C ALA A 39 -6.48 2.71 -2.62
N GLN A 40 -6.71 3.13 -3.86
CA GLN A 40 -5.64 3.42 -4.82
C GLN A 40 -4.80 4.63 -4.40
N ILE A 41 -5.44 5.71 -3.92
CA ILE A 41 -4.72 6.89 -3.42
C ILE A 41 -3.88 6.55 -2.18
N ALA A 42 -4.42 5.79 -1.24
CA ALA A 42 -3.70 5.38 -0.05
C ALA A 42 -2.44 4.57 -0.40
N GLN A 43 -2.54 3.64 -1.35
CA GLN A 43 -1.40 2.85 -1.82
C GLN A 43 -0.34 3.70 -2.52
N GLN A 44 -0.75 4.66 -3.34
CA GLN A 44 0.18 5.59 -3.99
C GLN A 44 0.94 6.45 -2.97
N GLY A 45 0.27 6.91 -1.91
CA GLY A 45 0.89 7.63 -0.81
C GLY A 45 1.98 6.80 -0.12
N GLN A 46 1.68 5.54 0.21
CA GLN A 46 2.63 4.62 0.83
C GLN A 46 3.82 4.34 -0.09
N ASP A 47 3.58 4.09 -1.37
CA ASP A 47 4.63 3.86 -2.36
C ASP A 47 5.57 5.07 -2.49
N SER A 48 5.02 6.28 -2.47
CA SER A 48 5.81 7.52 -2.52
C SER A 48 6.75 7.66 -1.31
N ILE A 49 6.27 7.38 -0.11
CA ILE A 49 7.06 7.44 1.12
C ILE A 49 8.15 6.38 1.11
N LEU A 50 7.83 5.14 0.75
CA LEU A 50 8.79 4.05 0.65
C LEU A 50 9.88 4.35 -0.39
N GLY A 51 9.50 4.84 -1.57
CA GLY A 51 10.42 5.22 -2.63
C GLY A 51 11.35 6.36 -2.21
N ALA A 52 10.83 7.39 -1.53
CA ALA A 52 11.63 8.48 -0.99
C ALA A 52 12.65 7.97 0.05
N SER A 53 12.24 7.03 0.90
CA SER A 53 13.12 6.42 1.90
C SER A 53 14.26 5.64 1.26
N VAL A 54 13.96 4.79 0.27
CA VAL A 54 14.97 4.04 -0.50
C VAL A 54 15.96 4.99 -1.17
N THR A 55 15.46 6.03 -1.82
CA THR A 55 16.30 7.04 -2.50
C THR A 55 17.18 7.77 -1.50
N SER A 56 16.63 8.18 -0.36
CA SER A 56 17.39 8.86 0.70
C SER A 56 18.55 8.01 1.23
N ILE A 57 18.33 6.70 1.42
CA ILE A 57 19.38 5.78 1.86
C ILE A 57 20.45 5.62 0.76
N LEU A 58 20.04 5.48 -0.51
CA LEU A 58 20.96 5.41 -1.63
C LEU A 58 21.80 6.67 -1.80
N ASP A 59 21.22 7.84 -1.54
CA ASP A 59 21.90 9.14 -1.63
C ASP A 59 22.88 9.36 -0.47
N ALA A 60 22.59 8.79 0.70
CA ALA A 60 23.47 8.82 1.87
C ALA A 60 24.64 7.81 1.79
N ALA A 61 24.56 6.86 0.83
CA ALA A 61 25.63 5.90 0.62
C ALA A 61 26.80 6.54 -0.14
N SER A 62 27.98 6.46 0.43
CA SER A 62 29.22 6.96 -0.19
C SER A 62 30.33 5.89 -0.13
N VAL A 63 31.28 6.00 -1.04
CA VAL A 63 32.48 5.18 -1.01
C VAL A 63 33.61 5.99 -0.37
N GLN A 64 34.03 5.60 0.83
CA GLN A 64 35.15 6.19 1.52
C GLN A 64 36.23 5.10 1.76
N ASP A 65 37.46 5.38 1.40
CA ASP A 65 38.60 4.48 1.56
C ASP A 65 38.39 3.05 1.02
N GLY A 66 37.65 2.94 -0.12
CA GLY A 66 37.34 1.65 -0.74
C GLY A 66 36.29 0.81 0.00
N ARG A 67 35.60 1.39 0.96
CA ARG A 67 34.47 0.78 1.67
C ARG A 67 33.20 1.58 1.46
N ILE A 68 32.08 0.90 1.45
CA ILE A 68 30.77 1.55 1.41
C ILE A 68 30.44 1.97 2.84
N GLU A 69 30.34 3.27 3.06
CA GLU A 69 29.82 3.87 4.27
C GLU A 69 28.41 4.39 3.98
N VAL A 70 27.43 3.92 4.74
CA VAL A 70 26.06 4.40 4.67
C VAL A 70 25.81 5.20 5.94
N ASP A 71 25.80 6.50 5.80
CA ASP A 71 25.37 7.39 6.89
C ASP A 71 23.85 7.37 6.95
N PHE A 72 23.32 6.56 7.88
CA PHE A 72 21.88 6.40 8.03
C PHE A 72 21.22 7.70 8.48
N PRO A 73 20.41 8.34 7.64
CA PRO A 73 19.64 9.48 8.08
C PRO A 73 18.54 8.98 9.04
N TYR A 74 18.83 8.97 10.35
CA TYR A 74 17.85 8.62 11.40
C TYR A 74 16.53 9.38 11.23
N ALA A 75 16.55 10.56 10.63
CA ALA A 75 15.37 11.34 10.30
C ALA A 75 14.45 10.64 9.31
N SER A 76 14.97 9.85 8.37
CA SER A 76 14.15 9.13 7.37
C SER A 76 13.36 7.99 8.00
N PHE A 77 13.91 7.34 9.03
CA PHE A 77 13.23 6.29 9.77
C PHE A 77 12.21 6.85 10.78
N SER A 78 12.50 8.01 11.37
CA SER A 78 11.56 8.65 12.30
C SER A 78 10.31 9.20 11.60
N MET A 79 10.40 9.59 10.33
CA MET A 79 9.24 10.02 9.54
C MET A 79 8.30 8.86 9.17
N LEU A 80 8.83 7.64 9.05
CA LEU A 80 8.07 6.44 8.76
C LEU A 80 7.36 5.87 10.00
N GLY A 81 7.87 6.15 11.21
CA GLY A 81 7.39 5.55 12.46
C GLY A 81 6.51 6.43 13.33
N THR A 82 6.14 7.64 12.91
CA THR A 82 5.63 8.66 13.84
C THR A 82 4.16 8.47 14.26
N ASP A 83 3.33 7.67 13.57
CA ASP A 83 1.89 7.62 13.90
C ASP A 83 1.15 6.30 13.55
N SER A 84 1.84 5.24 13.20
CA SER A 84 1.21 3.97 12.86
C SER A 84 1.83 2.81 13.64
N ASP A 85 1.01 1.84 14.04
CA ASP A 85 1.42 0.53 14.56
C ASP A 85 2.24 -0.29 13.53
N ASP A 86 2.56 0.31 12.38
CA ASP A 86 3.26 -0.33 11.28
C ASP A 86 4.75 -0.44 11.54
N ARG A 87 5.28 -1.65 11.41
CA ARG A 87 6.71 -1.94 11.52
C ARG A 87 7.42 -1.69 10.21
N ILE A 88 8.64 -1.18 10.30
CA ILE A 88 9.50 -0.90 9.15
C ILE A 88 10.67 -1.88 9.18
N PHE A 89 10.96 -2.44 8.02
CA PHE A 89 12.10 -3.31 7.78
C PHE A 89 12.93 -2.73 6.65
N TYR A 90 14.25 -2.91 6.72
CA TYR A 90 15.15 -2.53 5.64
C TYR A 90 16.22 -3.60 5.43
N ALA A 91 16.75 -3.66 4.24
CA ALA A 91 17.92 -4.46 3.89
C ALA A 91 18.75 -3.73 2.82
N ILE A 92 20.05 -3.74 3.01
CA ILE A 92 21.02 -3.14 2.09
C ILE A 92 21.96 -4.25 1.64
N TYR A 93 22.04 -4.42 0.33
CA TYR A 93 22.88 -5.43 -0.31
C TYR A 93 23.96 -4.75 -1.14
N GLN A 94 25.17 -5.29 -1.04
CA GLN A 94 26.30 -4.99 -1.91
C GLN A 94 26.59 -6.23 -2.76
N ASP A 95 26.43 -6.13 -4.08
CA ASP A 95 26.66 -7.24 -5.02
C ASP A 95 26.01 -8.55 -4.53
N ASP A 96 24.73 -8.49 -4.12
CA ASP A 96 23.91 -9.57 -3.56
C ASP A 96 24.32 -10.08 -2.15
N GLN A 97 25.32 -9.48 -1.51
CA GLN A 97 25.65 -9.77 -0.12
C GLN A 97 24.98 -8.77 0.83
N LEU A 98 24.36 -9.29 1.89
CA LEU A 98 23.74 -8.44 2.91
C LEU A 98 24.81 -7.63 3.64
N LEU A 99 24.74 -6.30 3.49
CA LEU A 99 25.62 -5.35 4.18
C LEU A 99 25.04 -4.94 5.53
N SER A 100 23.72 -4.68 5.57
CA SER A 100 23.03 -4.25 6.79
C SER A 100 21.52 -4.48 6.68
N GLY A 101 20.86 -4.67 7.82
CA GLY A 101 19.40 -4.79 7.91
C GLY A 101 18.94 -6.22 8.16
N TYR A 102 17.71 -6.52 7.75
CA TYR A 102 17.06 -7.80 8.00
C TYR A 102 17.40 -8.80 6.91
N ASP A 103 17.99 -9.92 7.32
CA ASP A 103 18.23 -11.05 6.42
C ASP A 103 16.89 -11.69 6.00
N GLY A 104 16.85 -12.15 4.73
CA GLY A 104 15.64 -12.77 4.17
C GLY A 104 14.49 -11.81 3.89
N LEU A 105 14.70 -10.50 3.96
CA LEU A 105 13.69 -9.53 3.50
C LEU A 105 13.46 -9.76 2.00
N PRO A 106 12.20 -9.99 1.55
CA PRO A 106 11.91 -10.14 0.14
C PRO A 106 12.43 -8.95 -0.65
N THR A 107 13.12 -9.21 -1.76
CA THR A 107 13.61 -8.17 -2.65
C THR A 107 12.80 -8.14 -3.95
N VAL A 108 12.73 -6.99 -4.57
CA VAL A 108 12.36 -6.84 -5.98
C VAL A 108 13.65 -6.59 -6.71
N ASN A 109 13.87 -7.26 -7.84
CA ASN A 109 15.03 -6.98 -8.68
C ASN A 109 14.86 -5.61 -9.36
N PRO A 110 15.34 -4.52 -8.78
CA PRO A 110 15.22 -3.21 -9.37
C PRO A 110 16.19 -3.09 -10.54
N LYS A 111 15.81 -2.30 -11.53
CA LYS A 111 16.76 -1.92 -12.60
C LYS A 111 17.83 -1.01 -12.01
N VAL A 112 19.07 -1.28 -12.33
CA VAL A 112 20.19 -0.43 -11.90
C VAL A 112 20.05 0.97 -12.48
N GLY A 113 20.06 2.00 -11.60
CA GLY A 113 19.90 3.39 -12.01
C GLY A 113 18.47 3.77 -12.43
N GLY A 114 17.50 2.88 -12.21
CA GLY A 114 16.08 3.12 -12.47
C GLY A 114 15.31 3.64 -11.25
N ASP A 115 14.03 3.91 -11.47
CA ASP A 115 13.10 4.26 -10.40
C ASP A 115 12.90 3.09 -9.43
N SER A 116 12.39 3.41 -8.23
CA SER A 116 12.05 2.41 -7.24
C SER A 116 10.99 1.44 -7.78
N SER A 117 11.20 0.16 -7.55
CA SER A 117 10.25 -0.91 -7.86
C SER A 117 9.48 -1.28 -6.60
N TYR A 118 8.16 -1.50 -6.73
CA TYR A 118 7.26 -1.74 -5.60
C TYR A 118 6.64 -3.13 -5.70
N ARG A 119 6.50 -3.80 -4.54
CA ARG A 119 5.86 -5.11 -4.45
C ARG A 119 5.20 -5.28 -3.08
N THR A 120 4.09 -6.02 -3.04
CA THR A 120 3.55 -6.58 -1.80
C THR A 120 4.05 -8.00 -1.64
N ALA A 121 4.54 -8.35 -0.46
CA ALA A 121 5.05 -9.67 -0.13
C ALA A 121 4.71 -10.01 1.33
N GLU A 122 4.97 -11.25 1.74
CA GLU A 122 4.86 -11.67 3.13
C GLU A 122 6.26 -11.71 3.75
N PHE A 123 6.38 -11.14 4.96
CA PHE A 123 7.60 -11.18 5.75
C PHE A 123 7.23 -11.27 7.23
N GLN A 124 7.80 -12.25 7.94
CA GLN A 124 7.49 -12.54 9.35
C GLN A 124 5.98 -12.66 9.62
N ASP A 125 5.29 -13.46 8.81
CA ASP A 125 3.84 -13.73 8.89
C ASP A 125 2.94 -12.49 8.74
N THR A 126 3.48 -11.41 8.20
CA THR A 126 2.75 -10.16 7.99
C THR A 126 2.88 -9.70 6.54
N SER A 127 1.80 -9.17 5.99
CA SER A 127 1.82 -8.56 4.66
C SER A 127 2.57 -7.23 4.72
N VAL A 128 3.62 -7.11 3.90
CA VAL A 128 4.44 -5.91 3.81
C VAL A 128 4.39 -5.33 2.40
N ARG A 129 4.32 -4.02 2.31
CA ARG A 129 4.59 -3.28 1.09
C ARG A 129 6.05 -2.90 1.07
N LEU A 130 6.77 -3.23 0.01
CA LEU A 130 8.19 -2.96 -0.12
C LEU A 130 8.49 -2.14 -1.37
N ALA A 131 9.52 -1.32 -1.25
CA ALA A 131 10.16 -0.61 -2.34
C ALA A 131 11.64 -1.01 -2.39
N ALA A 132 12.20 -1.16 -3.58
CA ALA A 132 13.62 -1.39 -3.78
C ALA A 132 14.15 -0.60 -4.96
N ALA A 133 15.38 -0.12 -4.83
CA ALA A 133 16.12 0.49 -5.93
C ALA A 133 17.59 0.09 -5.86
N SER A 134 18.26 0.11 -6.99
CA SER A 134 19.69 -0.20 -7.12
C SER A 134 20.44 0.94 -7.77
N ARG A 135 21.64 1.19 -7.29
CA ARG A 135 22.55 2.16 -7.87
C ARG A 135 23.95 1.54 -8.00
N MET A 136 24.64 1.87 -9.10
CA MET A 136 26.05 1.55 -9.24
C MET A 136 26.88 2.63 -8.55
N LEU A 137 27.67 2.23 -7.57
CA LEU A 137 28.65 3.09 -6.92
C LEU A 137 30.02 2.85 -7.58
N ILE A 138 30.66 3.95 -7.94
CA ILE A 138 31.95 3.95 -8.61
C ILE A 138 32.91 4.77 -7.73
N GLY A 139 33.91 4.12 -7.17
CA GLY A 139 35.03 4.71 -6.48
C GLY A 139 36.31 4.63 -7.33
N ALA A 140 37.47 5.02 -6.78
CA ALA A 140 38.74 4.99 -7.51
C ALA A 140 39.11 3.58 -7.99
N ASP A 141 38.90 2.57 -7.15
CA ASP A 141 39.24 1.16 -7.44
C ASP A 141 38.08 0.20 -7.17
N LEU A 142 36.88 0.73 -6.91
CA LEU A 142 35.69 -0.06 -6.58
C LEU A 142 34.55 0.27 -7.53
N ARG A 143 33.99 -0.76 -8.15
CA ARG A 143 32.73 -0.68 -8.87
C ARG A 143 31.80 -1.75 -8.31
N THR A 144 30.75 -1.33 -7.64
CA THR A 144 29.83 -2.22 -6.94
C THR A 144 28.40 -1.76 -7.07
N GLN A 145 27.49 -2.69 -7.05
CA GLN A 145 26.04 -2.42 -7.07
C GLN A 145 25.52 -2.37 -5.63
N LEU A 146 24.92 -1.27 -5.26
CA LEU A 146 24.22 -1.14 -4.01
C LEU A 146 22.71 -1.27 -4.27
N THR A 147 22.06 -2.21 -3.58
CA THR A 147 20.61 -2.40 -3.61
C THR A 147 20.04 -2.13 -2.24
N VAL A 148 19.06 -1.24 -2.17
CA VAL A 148 18.35 -0.90 -0.94
C VAL A 148 16.91 -1.34 -1.07
N SER A 149 16.42 -2.06 -0.07
CA SER A 149 15.01 -2.46 0.08
C SER A 149 14.47 -1.92 1.39
N VAL A 150 13.31 -1.29 1.35
CA VAL A 150 12.57 -0.84 2.54
C VAL A 150 11.16 -1.40 2.46
N ALA A 151 10.68 -1.95 3.54
CA ALA A 151 9.34 -2.53 3.65
C ALA A 151 8.60 -2.00 4.87
N GLN A 152 7.29 -1.85 4.75
CA GLN A 152 6.39 -1.43 5.82
C GLN A 152 5.21 -2.39 5.90
N THR A 153 4.80 -2.77 7.12
CA THR A 153 3.60 -3.59 7.32
C THR A 153 2.35 -2.85 6.87
N GLN A 154 1.35 -3.61 6.43
CA GLN A 154 0.05 -3.07 5.99
C GLN A 154 -1.05 -3.29 7.03
N ASP A 155 -0.69 -3.42 8.32
CA ASP A 155 -1.63 -3.78 9.39
C ASP A 155 -2.68 -2.68 9.65
N SER A 156 -2.30 -1.41 9.55
CA SER A 156 -3.20 -0.28 9.72
C SER A 156 -4.28 -0.21 8.62
N LEU A 157 -3.94 -0.54 7.38
CA LEU A 157 -4.87 -0.57 6.25
C LEU A 157 -5.87 -1.73 6.37
N SER A 158 -5.39 -2.94 6.71
CA SER A 158 -6.24 -4.12 6.89
C SER A 158 -7.15 -3.99 8.12
N GLY A 159 -6.66 -3.41 9.21
CA GLY A 159 -7.44 -3.14 10.42
C GLY A 159 -8.57 -2.13 10.19
N THR A 160 -8.33 -1.08 9.45
CA THR A 160 -9.33 -0.06 9.10
C THR A 160 -10.40 -0.62 8.17
N LEU A 161 -10.02 -1.41 7.17
CA LEU A 161 -10.95 -2.05 6.24
C LEU A 161 -11.85 -3.08 6.95
N ASN A 162 -11.29 -3.84 7.90
CA ASN A 162 -12.04 -4.81 8.70
C ASN A 162 -13.02 -4.13 9.67
N ARG A 163 -12.66 -2.99 10.25
CA ARG A 163 -13.56 -2.19 11.10
C ARG A 163 -14.73 -1.62 10.32
N ILE A 164 -14.48 -1.08 9.14
CA ILE A 164 -15.53 -0.51 8.26
C ILE A 164 -16.47 -1.62 7.76
N SER A 165 -15.93 -2.75 7.32
CA SER A 165 -16.71 -3.90 6.87
C SER A 165 -17.62 -4.45 7.98
N ARG A 166 -17.12 -4.54 9.21
CA ARG A 166 -17.90 -4.99 10.36
C ARG A 166 -19.00 -4.02 10.74
N ASN A 167 -18.74 -2.72 10.70
CA ASN A 167 -19.75 -1.71 11.01
C ASN A 167 -20.86 -1.65 9.95
N VAL A 168 -20.54 -1.80 8.69
CA VAL A 168 -21.54 -1.86 7.61
C VAL A 168 -22.39 -3.12 7.70
N ALA A 169 -21.81 -4.27 8.08
CA ALA A 169 -22.57 -5.51 8.31
C ALA A 169 -23.56 -5.37 9.47
N ILE A 170 -23.20 -4.67 10.56
CA ILE A 170 -24.08 -4.46 11.72
C ILE A 170 -25.23 -3.51 11.37
N PHE A 171 -25.00 -2.46 10.57
CA PHE A 171 -26.06 -1.56 10.13
C PHE A 171 -26.99 -2.20 9.11
N GLY A 172 -26.52 -3.14 8.28
CA GLY A 172 -27.33 -3.85 7.29
C GLY A 172 -28.28 -4.90 7.92
N THR A 173 -27.92 -5.47 9.06
CA THR A 173 -28.75 -6.48 9.76
C THR A 173 -29.74 -5.88 10.77
N GLY A 174 -29.61 -4.61 11.12
CA GLY A 174 -30.51 -3.94 12.06
C GLY A 174 -31.77 -3.29 11.44
N PHE A 175 -31.98 -3.42 10.13
CA PHE A 175 -33.09 -2.77 9.42
C PHE A 175 -34.10 -3.77 8.81
N PHE A 176 -34.15 -4.99 9.33
CA PHE A 176 -35.22 -5.97 9.02
C PHE A 176 -36.00 -6.34 10.24
#